data_7cb561ba425c38cfdf209dd62ab39da0
#
_entry.id   7cb561ba425c38cfdf209dd62ab39da0
#
_cell.length_a   1.000
_cell.length_b   1.000
_cell.length_c   1.000
_cell.angle_alpha   90.00
_cell.angle_beta   90.00
_cell.angle_gamma   90.00
#
_symmetry.space_group_name_H-M   'P 1'
#
loop_
_entity.id
_entity.type
_entity.pdbx_description
1 polymer ?
#
loop_
_entity_poly.entity_id
_entity_poly.type
_entity_poly.pdbx_seq_one_letter_code
_entity_poly.pdbx_strand_id
1 'polypeptide(L)'
;DSVERKDNKLPGDFTEDSGELYEFVDKASEHGTKAINDFLIPYFYSEHPRMGSTDVGDVSWLVPTAQINTATYPSKAPGHSWQNVSCGRTSIAHKAMLMAGKVLAAAAVDLMEKPEVLQAARDEYEAKMKRYGGYFCPVPEGAVPVVPGEKM
;
A
#
# COMPACT_ATOMS: atom_id res chain seq x y z
N ASP A 1 12.63 14.35 -2.55
CA ASP A 1 13.77 14.55 -1.67
C ASP A 1 13.88 13.49 -0.59
N SER A 2 14.34 12.29 -0.97
CA SER A 2 14.63 11.22 -0.01
C SER A 2 15.78 11.58 0.95
N VAL A 3 16.63 12.52 0.57
CA VAL A 3 17.75 13.00 1.39
C VAL A 3 17.28 14.06 2.39
N GLU A 4 16.39 14.99 2.01
CA GLU A 4 15.82 15.98 2.94
C GLU A 4 14.85 15.38 3.95
N ARG A 5 14.20 14.23 3.64
CA ARG A 5 13.32 13.56 4.61
C ARG A 5 14.07 12.94 5.79
N LYS A 6 15.36 12.64 5.69
CA LYS A 6 16.14 12.15 6.83
C LYS A 6 16.40 13.22 7.89
N ASP A 7 16.43 14.46 7.49
CA ASP A 7 16.76 15.60 8.38
C ASP A 7 15.53 16.46 8.73
N ASN A 8 14.45 16.38 7.91
CA ASN A 8 13.17 17.04 8.18
C ASN A 8 12.08 15.98 8.36
N LYS A 9 12.04 15.32 9.54
CA LYS A 9 10.87 14.59 9.96
C LYS A 9 9.68 15.54 9.96
N LEU A 10 8.79 15.39 8.98
CA LEU A 10 7.50 16.05 9.06
C LEU A 10 6.79 15.55 10.32
N PRO A 11 6.07 16.41 11.06
CA PRO A 11 5.25 15.93 12.15
C PRO A 11 4.33 14.83 11.65
N GLY A 12 4.58 13.59 12.11
CA GLY A 12 3.82 12.41 11.69
C GLY A 12 4.55 11.35 10.87
N ASP A 13 5.86 11.51 10.63
CA ASP A 13 6.67 10.42 10.07
C ASP A 13 7.02 9.42 11.18
N PHE A 14 6.40 8.25 11.14
CA PHE A 14 6.61 7.18 12.13
C PHE A 14 7.39 6.02 11.52
N THR A 15 8.16 5.34 12.37
CA THR A 15 8.62 3.98 12.06
C THR A 15 7.65 2.98 12.66
N GLU A 16 7.37 1.87 11.98
CA GLU A 16 6.45 0.83 12.48
C GLU A 16 6.93 0.26 13.83
N ASP A 17 8.24 0.25 14.07
CA ASP A 17 8.86 -0.28 15.27
C ASP A 17 8.82 0.67 16.48
N SER A 18 8.47 1.94 16.29
CA SER A 18 8.47 2.94 17.37
C SER A 18 7.30 2.82 18.33
N GLY A 19 6.27 2.06 17.98
CA GLY A 19 5.01 2.03 18.74
C GLY A 19 4.13 3.28 18.54
N GLU A 20 4.72 4.38 18.11
CA GLU A 20 4.03 5.68 17.91
C GLU A 20 2.92 5.60 16.87
N LEU A 21 3.14 4.83 15.80
CA LEU A 21 2.12 4.60 14.78
C LEU A 21 0.90 3.88 15.35
N TYR A 22 1.12 2.85 16.15
CA TYR A 22 0.04 2.09 16.79
C TYR A 22 -0.74 2.95 17.77
N GLU A 23 -0.05 3.76 18.58
CA GLU A 23 -0.68 4.71 19.50
C GLU A 23 -1.51 5.76 18.74
N PHE A 24 -0.98 6.30 17.64
CA PHE A 24 -1.72 7.22 16.78
C PHE A 24 -2.98 6.56 16.21
N VAL A 25 -2.86 5.36 15.64
CA VAL A 25 -3.99 4.65 15.03
C VAL A 25 -5.03 4.28 16.09
N ASP A 26 -4.59 3.81 17.25
CA ASP A 26 -5.49 3.47 18.36
C ASP A 26 -6.31 4.70 18.80
N LYS A 27 -5.65 5.82 19.05
CA LYS A 27 -6.31 7.07 19.41
C LYS A 27 -7.22 7.61 18.30
N ALA A 28 -6.76 7.63 17.05
CA ALA A 28 -7.54 8.14 15.92
C ALA A 28 -8.76 7.26 15.61
N SER A 29 -8.69 5.96 15.88
CA SER A 29 -9.79 5.01 15.77
C SER A 29 -10.69 4.96 17.00
N GLU A 30 -10.49 5.86 17.96
CA GLU A 30 -11.22 5.88 19.25
C GLU A 30 -11.12 4.52 19.96
N HIS A 31 -9.89 4.02 20.09
CA HIS A 31 -9.58 2.71 20.67
C HIS A 31 -10.35 1.56 19.97
N GLY A 32 -10.41 1.63 18.64
CA GLY A 32 -11.08 0.63 17.81
C GLY A 32 -12.60 0.64 17.87
N THR A 33 -13.23 1.68 18.43
CA THR A 33 -14.70 1.79 18.51
C THR A 33 -15.32 2.51 17.33
N LYS A 34 -14.51 3.27 16.56
CA LYS A 34 -14.99 4.03 15.40
C LYS A 34 -15.59 3.12 14.33
N ALA A 35 -16.77 3.49 13.84
CA ALA A 35 -17.51 2.67 12.87
C ALA A 35 -16.79 2.58 11.52
N ILE A 36 -16.08 3.65 11.11
CA ILE A 36 -15.25 3.72 9.92
C ILE A 36 -14.02 4.57 10.22
N ASN A 37 -12.89 4.19 9.69
CA ASN A 37 -11.66 4.96 9.80
C ASN A 37 -11.71 6.12 8.80
N ASP A 38 -11.93 7.34 9.30
CA ASP A 38 -12.06 8.59 8.54
C ASP A 38 -10.87 9.54 8.75
N PHE A 39 -9.74 8.99 9.12
CA PHE A 39 -8.49 9.70 9.35
C PHE A 39 -7.40 9.25 8.38
N LEU A 40 -6.42 10.10 8.18
CA LEU A 40 -5.22 9.77 7.41
C LEU A 40 -4.21 9.10 8.33
N ILE A 41 -3.76 7.92 7.93
CA ILE A 41 -2.61 7.28 8.58
C ILE A 41 -1.37 8.05 8.13
N PRO A 42 -0.53 8.52 9.06
CA PRO A 42 0.74 9.16 8.72
C PRO A 42 1.62 8.26 7.87
N TYR A 43 2.50 8.86 7.07
CA TYR A 43 3.50 8.08 6.38
C TYR A 43 4.38 7.36 7.40
N PHE A 44 4.61 6.08 7.16
CA PHE A 44 5.53 5.28 7.96
C PHE A 44 6.36 4.36 7.07
N TYR A 45 7.54 4.04 7.52
CA TYR A 45 8.44 3.10 6.87
C TYR A 45 8.54 1.84 7.72
N SER A 46 8.53 0.67 7.08
CA SER A 46 8.77 -0.63 7.73
C SER A 46 9.70 -1.48 6.86
N GLU A 47 10.67 -2.13 7.49
CA GLU A 47 11.48 -3.17 6.87
C GLU A 47 10.85 -4.57 7.03
N HIS A 48 9.79 -4.69 7.84
CA HIS A 48 9.10 -5.96 8.04
C HIS A 48 8.10 -6.23 6.93
N PRO A 49 8.14 -7.44 6.34
CA PRO A 49 7.14 -7.82 5.36
C PRO A 49 5.76 -7.94 6.01
N ARG A 50 4.76 -7.36 5.39
CA ARG A 50 3.37 -7.57 5.80
C ARG A 50 2.90 -8.95 5.35
N MET A 51 2.16 -9.61 6.22
CA MET A 51 1.51 -10.87 5.89
C MET A 51 0.43 -10.66 4.82
N GLY A 52 0.41 -11.51 3.82
CA GLY A 52 -0.54 -11.46 2.74
C GLY A 52 0.05 -11.97 1.43
N SER A 53 -0.77 -11.97 0.39
CA SER A 53 -0.39 -12.39 -0.97
C SER A 53 -0.96 -11.39 -1.97
N THR A 54 -0.13 -10.93 -2.90
CA THR A 54 -0.52 -10.00 -3.95
C THR A 54 0.47 -10.03 -5.11
N ASP A 55 -0.04 -9.91 -6.33
CA ASP A 55 0.78 -9.82 -7.55
C ASP A 55 1.54 -8.49 -7.66
N VAL A 56 1.14 -7.47 -6.87
CA VAL A 56 1.86 -6.19 -6.80
C VAL A 56 3.30 -6.38 -6.30
N GLY A 57 3.57 -7.43 -5.52
CA GLY A 57 4.92 -7.81 -5.13
C GLY A 57 5.83 -7.98 -6.34
N ASP A 58 5.43 -8.79 -7.32
CA ASP A 58 6.20 -9.03 -8.54
C ASP A 58 6.38 -7.76 -9.38
N VAL A 59 5.33 -6.94 -9.50
CA VAL A 59 5.41 -5.64 -10.19
C VAL A 59 6.43 -4.71 -9.52
N SER A 60 6.48 -4.70 -8.19
CA SER A 60 7.41 -3.84 -7.42
C SER A 60 8.88 -4.21 -7.60
N TRP A 61 9.16 -5.44 -8.05
CA TRP A 61 10.50 -5.87 -8.41
C TRP A 61 10.94 -5.42 -9.81
N LEU A 62 10.01 -4.96 -10.64
CA LEU A 62 10.28 -4.56 -12.02
C LEU A 62 10.25 -3.04 -12.22
N VAL A 63 9.47 -2.33 -11.40
CA VAL A 63 9.31 -0.87 -11.49
C VAL A 63 9.11 -0.24 -10.10
N PRO A 64 9.47 1.05 -9.92
CA PRO A 64 9.11 1.79 -8.73
C PRO A 64 7.59 1.73 -8.52
N THR A 65 7.17 1.30 -7.34
CA THR A 65 5.75 1.04 -7.04
C THR A 65 5.35 1.71 -5.74
N ALA A 66 4.20 2.40 -5.75
CA ALA A 66 3.54 2.92 -4.56
C ALA A 66 2.12 2.38 -4.49
N GLN A 67 1.60 2.24 -3.28
CA GLN A 67 0.25 1.74 -3.03
C GLN A 67 -0.49 2.66 -2.07
N ILE A 68 -1.79 2.84 -2.31
CA ILE A 68 -2.69 3.54 -1.40
C ILE A 68 -3.80 2.60 -0.93
N ASN A 69 -4.32 2.87 0.25
CA ASN A 69 -5.50 2.19 0.77
C ASN A 69 -6.55 3.24 1.14
N THR A 70 -7.81 2.93 0.91
CA THR A 70 -8.95 3.77 1.27
C THR A 70 -9.98 2.96 2.06
N ALA A 71 -10.70 3.63 2.97
CA ALA A 71 -11.72 2.97 3.78
C ALA A 71 -12.96 2.65 2.92
N THR A 72 -13.10 1.41 2.49
CA THR A 72 -14.18 0.92 1.63
C THR A 72 -15.29 0.19 2.39
N TYR A 73 -15.08 -0.11 3.67
CA TYR A 73 -16.01 -0.84 4.53
C TYR A 73 -15.85 -0.43 6.00
N PRO A 74 -16.84 -0.75 6.86
CA PRO A 74 -16.76 -0.46 8.29
C PRO A 74 -15.56 -1.14 8.97
N SER A 75 -14.98 -0.47 9.97
CA SER A 75 -13.75 -0.90 10.64
C SER A 75 -13.79 -2.31 11.22
N LYS A 76 -14.99 -2.81 11.57
CA LYS A 76 -15.19 -4.15 12.13
C LYS A 76 -15.64 -5.20 11.11
N ALA A 77 -15.74 -4.86 9.83
CA ALA A 77 -16.06 -5.86 8.81
C ALA A 77 -14.85 -6.81 8.64
N PRO A 78 -15.05 -8.13 8.82
CA PRO A 78 -13.95 -9.08 8.68
C PRO A 78 -13.49 -9.13 7.22
N GLY A 79 -12.17 -9.15 6.99
CA GLY A 79 -11.60 -9.39 5.66
C GLY A 79 -11.97 -10.78 5.13
N HIS A 80 -11.93 -10.97 3.81
CA HIS A 80 -12.22 -12.26 3.15
C HIS A 80 -13.56 -12.88 3.55
N SER A 81 -14.60 -12.07 3.70
CA SER A 81 -15.92 -12.48 4.17
C SER A 81 -17.03 -11.96 3.26
N TRP A 82 -18.21 -12.57 3.33
CA TRP A 82 -19.39 -12.10 2.62
C TRP A 82 -19.82 -10.70 3.08
N GLN A 83 -19.58 -10.35 4.36
CA GLN A 83 -19.84 -9.01 4.92
C GLN A 83 -19.00 -7.97 4.20
N ASN A 84 -17.71 -8.24 3.99
CA ASN A 84 -16.82 -7.36 3.23
C ASN A 84 -17.31 -7.21 1.78
N VAL A 85 -17.64 -8.32 1.12
CA VAL A 85 -18.15 -8.31 -0.26
C VAL A 85 -19.43 -7.48 -0.38
N SER A 86 -20.36 -7.64 0.56
CA SER A 86 -21.61 -6.88 0.56
C SER A 86 -21.39 -5.37 0.73
N CYS A 87 -20.35 -4.96 1.47
CA CYS A 87 -19.96 -3.56 1.62
C CYS A 87 -19.52 -2.92 0.29
N GLY A 88 -19.00 -3.70 -0.64
CA GLY A 88 -18.53 -3.22 -1.94
C GLY A 88 -19.62 -2.55 -2.79
N ARG A 89 -20.91 -2.83 -2.52
CA ARG A 89 -22.05 -2.20 -3.20
C ARG A 89 -22.57 -0.94 -2.48
N THR A 90 -21.97 -0.56 -1.38
CA THR A 90 -22.43 0.59 -0.59
C THR A 90 -21.89 1.91 -1.13
N SER A 91 -22.55 3.02 -0.74
CA SER A 91 -22.04 4.37 -1.04
C SER A 91 -20.69 4.66 -0.40
N ILE A 92 -20.33 3.97 0.70
CA ILE A 92 -19.02 4.08 1.35
C ILE A 92 -17.94 3.59 0.37
N ALA A 93 -18.09 2.36 -0.14
CA ALA A 93 -17.15 1.80 -1.09
C ALA A 93 -17.05 2.62 -2.38
N HIS A 94 -18.17 3.09 -2.94
CA HIS A 94 -18.17 3.92 -4.14
C HIS A 94 -17.44 5.26 -3.92
N LYS A 95 -17.64 5.93 -2.79
CA LYS A 95 -16.93 7.16 -2.45
C LYS A 95 -15.44 6.92 -2.27
N ALA A 96 -15.07 5.84 -1.58
CA ALA A 96 -13.68 5.47 -1.37
C ALA A 96 -12.97 5.14 -2.70
N MET A 97 -13.64 4.43 -3.60
CA MET A 97 -13.14 4.15 -4.95
C MET A 97 -12.88 5.44 -5.75
N LEU A 98 -13.84 6.38 -5.74
CA LEU A 98 -13.67 7.67 -6.40
C LEU A 98 -12.55 8.49 -5.77
N MET A 99 -12.39 8.43 -4.45
CA MET A 99 -11.29 9.10 -3.76
C MET A 99 -9.94 8.50 -4.14
N ALA A 100 -9.84 7.16 -4.16
CA ALA A 100 -8.64 6.48 -4.63
C ALA A 100 -8.28 6.90 -6.07
N GLY A 101 -9.24 6.93 -6.98
CA GLY A 101 -9.03 7.39 -8.36
C GLY A 101 -8.52 8.83 -8.44
N LYS A 102 -9.05 9.74 -7.62
CA LYS A 102 -8.56 11.13 -7.55
C LYS A 102 -7.13 11.22 -7.05
N VAL A 103 -6.78 10.47 -6.00
CA VAL A 103 -5.41 10.47 -5.47
C VAL A 103 -4.43 9.91 -6.49
N LEU A 104 -4.78 8.80 -7.16
CA LEU A 104 -3.94 8.23 -8.20
C LEU A 104 -3.76 9.18 -9.39
N ALA A 105 -4.82 9.86 -9.82
CA ALA A 105 -4.74 10.86 -10.89
C ALA A 105 -3.86 12.05 -10.49
N ALA A 106 -4.00 12.55 -9.27
CA ALA A 106 -3.16 13.63 -8.76
C ALA A 106 -1.68 13.22 -8.67
N ALA A 107 -1.41 12.01 -8.19
CA ALA A 107 -0.06 11.46 -8.15
C ALA A 107 0.55 11.31 -9.56
N ALA A 108 -0.25 10.90 -10.55
CA ALA A 108 0.21 10.81 -11.92
C ALA A 108 0.56 12.19 -12.49
N VAL A 109 -0.24 13.23 -12.22
CA VAL A 109 0.07 14.61 -12.61
C VAL A 109 1.36 15.08 -11.95
N ASP A 110 1.52 14.87 -10.63
CA ASP A 110 2.73 15.23 -9.92
C ASP A 110 3.98 14.57 -10.53
N LEU A 111 3.90 13.28 -10.89
CA LEU A 111 5.02 12.57 -11.52
C LEU A 111 5.34 13.09 -12.93
N MET A 112 4.34 13.59 -13.67
CA MET A 112 4.57 14.21 -14.99
C MET A 112 5.16 15.62 -14.89
N GLU A 113 4.74 16.40 -13.88
CA GLU A 113 5.15 17.80 -13.70
C GLU A 113 6.45 17.94 -12.89
N LYS A 114 6.80 16.93 -12.09
CA LYS A 114 7.93 16.93 -11.17
C LYS A 114 8.91 15.80 -11.47
N PRO A 115 9.76 15.95 -12.52
CA PRO A 115 10.70 14.90 -12.91
C PRO A 115 11.67 14.50 -11.80
N GLU A 116 11.94 15.39 -10.84
CA GLU A 116 12.77 15.12 -9.66
C GLU A 116 12.13 14.07 -8.74
N VAL A 117 10.80 14.03 -8.61
CA VAL A 117 10.10 13.02 -7.82
C VAL A 117 10.22 11.64 -8.49
N LEU A 118 10.05 11.61 -9.80
CA LEU A 118 10.21 10.38 -10.59
C LEU A 118 11.65 9.86 -10.51
N GLN A 119 12.65 10.76 -10.58
CA GLN A 119 14.05 10.38 -10.45
C GLN A 119 14.36 9.83 -9.06
N ALA A 120 13.87 10.49 -7.99
CA ALA A 120 14.05 10.00 -6.62
C ALA A 120 13.44 8.61 -6.40
N ALA A 121 12.24 8.35 -6.95
CA ALA A 121 11.62 7.03 -6.90
C ALA A 121 12.46 5.96 -7.64
N ARG A 122 13.06 6.33 -8.77
CA ARG A 122 13.94 5.44 -9.53
C ARG A 122 15.23 5.14 -8.77
N ASP A 123 15.86 6.16 -8.19
CA ASP A 123 17.10 6.02 -7.43
C ASP A 123 16.89 5.09 -6.21
N GLU A 124 15.76 5.24 -5.51
CA GLU A 124 15.38 4.36 -4.41
C GLU A 124 15.18 2.90 -4.89
N TYR A 125 14.47 2.73 -5.99
CA TYR A 125 14.24 1.42 -6.59
C TYR A 125 15.58 0.75 -6.99
N GLU A 126 16.45 1.45 -7.69
CA GLU A 126 17.75 0.92 -8.11
C GLU A 126 18.64 0.55 -6.92
N ALA A 127 18.62 1.36 -5.87
CA ALA A 127 19.36 1.05 -4.63
C ALA A 127 18.83 -0.24 -3.97
N LYS A 128 17.51 -0.43 -3.93
CA LYS A 128 16.89 -1.66 -3.43
C LYS A 128 17.24 -2.87 -4.30
N MET A 129 17.15 -2.75 -5.61
CA MET A 129 17.51 -3.83 -6.54
C MET A 129 18.96 -4.24 -6.39
N LYS A 130 19.87 -3.29 -6.23
CA LYS A 130 21.29 -3.56 -5.96
C LYS A 130 21.50 -4.28 -4.63
N ARG A 131 20.75 -3.91 -3.58
CA ARG A 131 20.83 -4.54 -2.25
C ARG A 131 20.34 -5.99 -2.25
N TYR A 132 19.26 -6.28 -2.97
CA TYR A 132 18.57 -7.57 -2.93
C TYR A 132 18.88 -8.50 -4.11
N GLY A 133 19.69 -8.08 -5.09
CA GLY A 133 20.14 -8.92 -6.20
C GLY A 133 19.17 -9.03 -7.38
N GLY A 134 18.12 -8.19 -7.43
CA GLY A 134 17.16 -8.17 -8.52
C GLY A 134 16.01 -9.17 -8.37
N TYR A 135 15.16 -9.24 -9.39
CA TYR A 135 13.96 -10.09 -9.42
C TYR A 135 14.31 -11.54 -9.78
N PHE A 136 13.75 -12.46 -9.02
CA PHE A 136 13.73 -13.88 -9.33
C PHE A 136 12.28 -14.36 -9.43
N CYS A 137 11.87 -14.87 -10.59
CA CYS A 137 10.55 -15.45 -10.77
C CYS A 137 10.49 -16.83 -10.08
N PRO A 138 9.62 -17.03 -9.07
CA PRO A 138 9.50 -18.32 -8.39
C PRO A 138 8.73 -19.37 -9.20
N VAL A 139 8.07 -18.95 -10.29
CA VAL A 139 7.30 -19.86 -11.16
C VAL A 139 8.27 -20.59 -12.07
N PRO A 140 8.29 -21.94 -12.06
CA PRO A 140 9.16 -22.73 -12.94
C PRO A 140 8.91 -22.42 -14.42
N GLU A 141 9.96 -22.44 -15.22
CA GLU A 141 9.83 -22.29 -16.67
C GLU A 141 8.94 -23.40 -17.22
N GLY A 142 7.98 -23.03 -18.08
CA GLY A 142 7.01 -23.95 -18.66
C GLY A 142 5.85 -24.35 -17.74
N ALA A 143 5.76 -23.78 -16.53
CA ALA A 143 4.60 -23.99 -15.68
C ALA A 143 3.31 -23.54 -16.35
N VAL A 144 2.32 -24.45 -16.41
CA VAL A 144 1.00 -24.16 -16.97
C VAL A 144 0.03 -23.94 -15.81
N PRO A 145 -0.80 -22.87 -15.84
CA PRO A 145 -1.83 -22.67 -14.83
C PRO A 145 -2.77 -23.88 -14.75
N VAL A 146 -3.00 -24.37 -13.54
CA VAL A 146 -3.95 -25.47 -13.32
C VAL A 146 -5.35 -24.91 -13.25
N VAL A 147 -6.24 -25.38 -14.11
CA VAL A 147 -7.66 -25.03 -14.07
C VAL A 147 -8.32 -25.73 -12.86
N PRO A 148 -9.05 -25.00 -11.99
CA PRO A 148 -9.74 -25.61 -10.86
C PRO A 148 -10.67 -26.73 -11.33
N GLY A 149 -10.46 -27.94 -10.79
CA GLY A 149 -11.27 -29.14 -11.16
C GLY A 149 -10.63 -30.07 -12.18
N GLU A 150 -9.56 -29.69 -12.83
CA GLU A 150 -8.76 -30.63 -13.62
C GLU A 150 -7.85 -31.46 -12.68
N LYS A 151 -7.88 -32.75 -12.84
CA LYS A 151 -6.95 -33.66 -12.14
C LYS A 151 -5.58 -33.55 -12.81
N MET A 152 -4.56 -33.27 -12.02
CA MET A 152 -3.16 -33.44 -12.45
C MET A 152 -2.87 -34.92 -12.74
#